data_745aace386b837b6e7a96963cbce33e0
#
_entry.id   745aace386b837b6e7a96963cbce33e0
#
_cell.length_a   1.000
_cell.length_b   1.000
_cell.length_c   1.000
_cell.angle_alpha   90.00
_cell.angle_beta   90.00
_cell.angle_gamma   90.00
#
_symmetry.space_group_name_H-M   'P 1'
#
loop_
_entity.id
_entity.type
_entity.pdbx_description
1 polymer ?
#
loop_
_entity_poly.entity_id
_entity_poly.type
_entity_poly.pdbx_seq_one_letter_code
_entity_poly.pdbx_strand_id
1 'polypeptide(L)'
;MIFYKKIIILLLISYFAICLFMFLFQRTFMYHPDINSYDDTGIQFKFKKVEIPSTENIVLNSWYSFKNSNYKTLVFFHGNAGNLNNRIYKLNKINQL
;
A
#
# COMPACT_ATOMS: atom_id res chain seq x y z
N MET A 1 14.48 -15.16 46.36
CA MET A 1 13.09 -14.74 46.10
C MET A 1 13.00 -13.30 45.53
N ILE A 2 13.70 -12.33 46.10
CA ILE A 2 13.71 -10.92 45.60
C ILE A 2 14.33 -10.80 44.20
N PHE A 3 15.36 -11.52 43.88
CA PHE A 3 16.06 -11.51 42.60
C PHE A 3 15.14 -11.96 41.45
N TYR A 4 14.42 -13.06 41.62
CA TYR A 4 13.48 -13.54 40.60
C TYR A 4 12.31 -12.59 40.37
N LYS A 5 11.80 -11.94 41.40
CA LYS A 5 10.75 -10.95 41.29
C LYS A 5 11.22 -9.75 40.43
N LYS A 6 12.46 -9.28 40.61
CA LYS A 6 13.03 -8.20 39.79
C LYS A 6 13.16 -8.61 38.33
N ILE A 7 13.58 -9.84 38.04
CA ILE A 7 13.66 -10.35 36.66
C ILE A 7 12.29 -10.41 36.03
N ILE A 8 11.29 -10.95 36.72
CA ILE A 8 9.92 -11.03 36.20
C ILE A 8 9.36 -9.63 35.90
N ILE A 9 9.55 -8.67 36.80
CA ILE A 9 9.13 -7.29 36.60
C ILE A 9 9.83 -6.69 35.35
N LEU A 10 11.12 -6.90 35.21
CA LEU A 10 11.88 -6.39 34.05
C LEU A 10 11.35 -7.01 32.74
N LEU A 11 11.06 -8.30 32.72
CA LEU A 11 10.49 -8.98 31.56
C LEU A 11 9.10 -8.45 31.21
N LEU A 12 8.25 -8.20 32.19
CA LEU A 12 6.94 -7.62 31.97
C LEU A 12 7.03 -6.20 31.41
N ILE A 13 7.90 -5.36 31.98
CA ILE A 13 8.12 -4.01 31.47
C ILE A 13 8.62 -4.03 30.02
N SER A 14 9.58 -4.89 29.73
CA SER A 14 10.10 -5.05 28.36
C SER A 14 9.02 -5.51 27.37
N TYR A 15 8.19 -6.47 27.78
CA TYR A 15 7.07 -6.94 26.96
C TYR A 15 6.09 -5.81 26.64
N PHE A 16 5.63 -5.07 27.66
CA PHE A 16 4.71 -3.96 27.44
C PHE A 16 5.33 -2.83 26.63
N ALA A 17 6.63 -2.55 26.82
CA ALA A 17 7.34 -1.55 26.01
C ALA A 17 7.40 -1.96 24.53
N ILE A 18 7.67 -3.22 24.22
CA ILE A 18 7.65 -3.74 22.85
C ILE A 18 6.25 -3.67 22.25
N CYS A 19 5.22 -4.09 23.00
CA CYS A 19 3.83 -4.00 22.53
C CYS A 19 3.42 -2.56 22.23
N LEU A 20 3.76 -1.62 23.09
CA LEU A 20 3.48 -0.21 22.88
C LEU A 20 4.22 0.34 21.66
N PHE A 21 5.49 0.00 21.52
CA PHE A 21 6.29 0.39 20.35
C PHE A 21 5.67 -0.14 19.05
N MET A 22 5.32 -1.42 18.99
CA MET A 22 4.67 -2.03 17.84
C MET A 22 3.32 -1.38 17.53
N PHE A 23 2.53 -1.08 18.55
CA PHE A 23 1.25 -0.39 18.39
C PHE A 23 1.40 1.01 17.78
N LEU A 24 2.36 1.79 18.28
CA LEU A 24 2.61 3.15 17.78
C LEU A 24 3.16 3.17 16.35
N PHE A 25 4.01 2.22 16.01
CA PHE A 25 4.71 2.19 14.73
C PHE A 25 4.14 1.15 13.73
N GLN A 26 3.07 0.44 14.08
CA GLN A 26 2.50 -0.61 13.23
C GLN A 26 2.21 -0.13 11.79
N ARG A 27 1.69 1.10 11.62
CA ARG A 27 1.39 1.62 10.29
C ARG A 27 2.66 1.80 9.45
N THR A 28 3.74 2.27 10.04
CA THR A 28 5.03 2.43 9.37
C THR A 28 5.61 1.09 8.93
N PHE A 29 5.42 0.04 9.74
CA PHE A 29 5.90 -1.30 9.41
C PHE A 29 5.03 -2.01 8.35
N MET A 30 3.73 -1.73 8.35
CA MET A 30 2.79 -2.38 7.43
C MET A 30 2.70 -1.69 6.07
N TYR A 31 2.84 -0.37 6.02
CA TYR A 31 2.65 0.42 4.83
C TYR A 31 3.96 1.09 4.43
N HIS A 32 4.42 0.78 3.23
CA HIS A 32 5.62 1.37 2.64
C HIS A 32 5.23 2.09 1.34
N PRO A 33 4.46 3.19 1.40
CA PRO A 33 4.06 3.92 0.21
C PRO A 33 5.28 4.57 -0.42
N ASP A 34 5.36 4.51 -1.75
CA ASP A 34 6.28 5.33 -2.50
C ASP A 34 5.59 6.65 -2.83
N ILE A 35 6.09 7.75 -2.27
CA ILE A 35 5.57 9.10 -2.44
C ILE A 35 6.17 9.84 -3.63
N ASN A 36 7.10 9.22 -4.34
CA ASN A 36 7.69 9.82 -5.53
C ASN A 36 6.64 10.02 -6.62
N SER A 37 6.90 11.00 -7.49
CA SER A 37 6.02 11.30 -8.62
C SER A 37 5.80 10.07 -9.49
N TYR A 38 4.55 9.88 -9.92
CA TYR A 38 4.22 8.81 -10.84
C TYR A 38 4.87 9.06 -12.20
N ASP A 39 5.75 8.16 -12.58
CA ASP A 39 6.26 8.07 -13.94
C ASP A 39 5.44 7.03 -14.69
N ASP A 40 4.79 7.43 -15.79
CA ASP A 40 4.01 6.55 -16.65
C ASP A 40 4.82 5.99 -17.82
N THR A 41 6.14 6.19 -17.79
CA THR A 41 7.04 5.56 -18.75
C THR A 41 6.98 4.04 -18.65
N GLY A 42 6.91 3.39 -19.80
CA GLY A 42 6.80 1.93 -19.87
C GLY A 42 5.37 1.38 -19.91
N ILE A 43 4.33 2.22 -19.83
CA ILE A 43 2.96 1.79 -20.12
C ILE A 43 2.80 1.58 -21.64
N GLN A 44 2.31 0.40 -22.03
CA GLN A 44 2.17 -0.03 -23.43
C GLN A 44 0.74 0.07 -23.98
N PHE A 45 -0.16 0.71 -23.22
CA PHE A 45 -1.57 0.85 -23.61
C PHE A 45 -2.08 2.27 -23.34
N LYS A 46 -3.16 2.66 -24.02
CA LYS A 46 -3.80 3.95 -23.81
C LYS A 46 -4.54 3.95 -22.48
N PHE A 47 -4.30 4.97 -21.66
CA PHE A 47 -4.99 5.16 -20.39
C PHE A 47 -5.23 6.64 -20.12
N LYS A 48 -6.12 6.91 -19.18
CA LYS A 48 -6.37 8.25 -18.63
C LYS A 48 -6.08 8.23 -17.14
N LYS A 49 -5.41 9.27 -16.64
CA LYS A 49 -5.31 9.52 -15.21
C LYS A 49 -6.65 10.07 -14.73
N VAL A 50 -7.20 9.45 -13.70
CA VAL A 50 -8.50 9.82 -13.13
C VAL A 50 -8.30 10.04 -11.64
N GLU A 51 -8.74 11.19 -11.17
CA GLU A 51 -8.79 11.53 -9.76
C GLU A 51 -10.17 11.20 -9.21
N ILE A 52 -10.23 10.36 -8.20
CA ILE A 52 -11.46 9.94 -7.56
C ILE A 52 -11.52 10.59 -6.18
N PRO A 53 -12.41 11.53 -5.94
CA PRO A 53 -12.59 12.08 -4.60
C PRO A 53 -13.11 11.01 -3.66
N SER A 54 -12.44 10.88 -2.52
CA SER A 54 -12.83 10.01 -1.43
C SER A 54 -13.34 10.84 -0.24
N THR A 55 -13.61 10.19 0.88
CA THR A 55 -13.98 10.89 2.11
C THR A 55 -12.81 11.71 2.66
N GLU A 56 -13.09 12.75 3.45
CA GLU A 56 -12.09 13.52 4.20
C GLU A 56 -11.04 14.26 3.35
N ASN A 57 -11.43 14.82 2.22
CA ASN A 57 -10.55 15.56 1.30
C ASN A 57 -9.37 14.74 0.73
N ILE A 58 -9.48 13.44 0.71
CA ILE A 58 -8.52 12.54 0.08
C ILE A 58 -8.91 12.35 -1.38
N VAL A 59 -7.96 12.53 -2.28
CA VAL A 59 -8.11 12.26 -3.71
C VAL A 59 -7.28 11.03 -4.06
N LEU A 60 -7.95 10.04 -4.65
CA LEU A 60 -7.30 8.81 -5.10
C LEU A 60 -6.88 8.97 -6.56
N ASN A 61 -5.60 8.75 -6.84
CA ASN A 61 -5.09 8.69 -8.20
C ASN A 61 -5.31 7.30 -8.78
N SER A 62 -5.96 7.23 -9.91
CA SER A 62 -6.23 5.98 -10.61
C SER A 62 -5.95 6.10 -12.11
N TRP A 63 -5.74 4.96 -12.75
CA TRP A 63 -5.56 4.86 -14.19
C TRP A 63 -6.73 4.08 -14.78
N TYR A 64 -7.37 4.67 -15.77
CA TYR A 64 -8.47 4.06 -16.49
C TYR A 64 -8.07 3.77 -17.93
N SER A 65 -8.25 2.53 -18.38
CA SER A 65 -8.06 2.12 -19.76
C SER A 65 -9.34 1.50 -20.29
N PHE A 66 -9.77 1.95 -21.45
CA PHE A 66 -10.90 1.41 -22.16
C PHE A 66 -10.43 0.73 -23.45
N LYS A 67 -10.78 -0.52 -23.63
CA LYS A 67 -10.41 -1.30 -24.84
C LYS A 67 -11.57 -1.28 -25.85
N ASN A 68 -12.67 -1.89 -25.51
CA ASN A 68 -13.95 -1.79 -26.22
C ASN A 68 -15.07 -2.42 -25.36
N SER A 69 -16.33 -2.30 -25.82
CA SER A 69 -17.52 -2.76 -25.08
C SER A 69 -17.63 -4.29 -24.94
N ASN A 70 -16.86 -5.08 -25.70
CA ASN A 70 -16.90 -6.55 -25.65
C ASN A 70 -16.08 -7.13 -24.49
N TYR A 71 -15.22 -6.31 -23.87
CA TYR A 71 -14.42 -6.74 -22.73
C TYR A 71 -15.10 -6.37 -21.40
N LYS A 72 -14.92 -7.26 -20.42
CA LYS A 72 -15.35 -7.00 -19.04
C LYS A 72 -14.43 -5.95 -18.40
N THR A 73 -14.98 -5.16 -17.50
CA THR A 73 -14.18 -4.24 -16.69
C THR A 73 -13.47 -4.98 -15.57
N LEU A 74 -12.17 -4.82 -15.49
CA LEU A 74 -11.34 -5.30 -14.38
C LEU A 74 -10.96 -4.11 -13.50
N VAL A 75 -11.25 -4.22 -12.21
CA VAL A 75 -10.78 -3.25 -11.21
C VAL A 75 -9.60 -3.86 -10.48
N PHE A 76 -8.46 -3.18 -10.52
CA PHE A 76 -7.22 -3.66 -9.91
C PHE A 76 -6.78 -2.74 -8.78
N PHE A 77 -6.64 -3.31 -7.57
CA PHE A 77 -6.08 -2.64 -6.41
C PHE A 77 -4.68 -3.18 -6.14
N HIS A 78 -3.71 -2.29 -5.92
CA HIS A 78 -2.38 -2.71 -5.52
C HIS A 78 -2.27 -2.92 -4.01
N GLY A 79 -1.22 -3.63 -3.57
CA GLY A 79 -0.97 -3.91 -2.14
C GLY A 79 -0.35 -2.72 -1.38
N ASN A 80 0.11 -2.99 -0.17
CA ASN A 80 0.52 -2.00 0.83
C ASN A 80 1.84 -1.26 0.53
N ALA A 81 2.63 -1.72 -0.43
CA ALA A 81 3.94 -1.15 -0.72
C ALA A 81 4.00 -0.53 -2.13
N GLY A 82 4.80 0.50 -2.28
CA GLY A 82 5.03 1.18 -3.54
C GLY A 82 3.85 2.05 -3.99
N ASN A 83 3.74 2.25 -5.29
CA ASN A 83 2.68 3.02 -5.94
C ASN A 83 2.24 2.35 -7.25
N LEU A 84 1.42 3.02 -8.05
CA LEU A 84 0.94 2.51 -9.34
C LEU A 84 2.08 2.22 -10.32
N ASN A 85 3.15 3.01 -10.27
CA ASN A 85 4.31 2.86 -11.13
C ASN A 85 4.96 1.47 -11.02
N ASN A 86 5.04 0.94 -9.80
CA ASN A 86 5.57 -0.39 -9.54
C ASN A 86 4.69 -1.52 -10.11
N ARG A 87 3.52 -1.19 -10.66
CA ARG A 87 2.54 -2.15 -11.20
C ARG A 87 2.47 -2.15 -12.72
N ILE A 88 3.21 -1.29 -13.40
CA ILE A 88 3.19 -1.13 -14.87
C ILE A 88 3.40 -2.47 -15.58
N TYR A 89 4.39 -3.26 -15.16
CA TYR A 89 4.64 -4.57 -15.75
C TYR A 89 3.42 -5.50 -15.69
N LYS A 90 2.74 -5.53 -14.53
CA LYS A 90 1.54 -6.35 -14.34
C LYS A 90 0.36 -5.82 -15.14
N LEU A 91 0.21 -4.51 -15.20
CA LEU A 91 -0.87 -3.86 -15.96
C LEU A 91 -0.69 -4.09 -17.47
N ASN A 92 0.52 -3.99 -17.98
CA ASN A 92 0.81 -4.30 -19.37
C ASN A 92 0.43 -5.75 -19.73
N LYS A 93 0.74 -6.70 -18.85
CA LYS A 93 0.32 -8.10 -19.05
C LYS A 93 -1.19 -8.29 -19.04
N ILE A 94 -1.89 -7.67 -18.10
CA ILE A 94 -3.36 -7.73 -18.03
C ILE A 94 -3.99 -7.14 -19.29
N ASN A 95 -3.45 -6.04 -19.80
CA ASN A 95 -4.01 -5.39 -20.98
C ASN A 95 -3.79 -6.17 -22.28
N GLN A 96 -2.88 -7.14 -22.30
CA GLN A 96 -2.66 -8.04 -23.46
C GLN A 96 -3.72 -9.15 -23.55
N LEU A 97 -4.43 -9.44 -22.48
CA LEU A 97 -5.52 -10.42 -22.43
C LEU A 97 -6.79 -9.87 -23.10
#